data_a456a79de76853415a591db0f86a6cae
#
_entry.id   a456a79de76853415a591db0f86a6cae
#
_cell.length_a   1.000
_cell.length_b   1.000
_cell.length_c   1.000
_cell.angle_alpha   90.00
_cell.angle_beta   90.00
_cell.angle_gamma   90.00
#
_symmetry.space_group_name_H-M   'P 1'
#
loop_
_entity.id
_entity.type
_entity.pdbx_description
1 polymer ?
#
loop_
_entity_poly.entity_id
_entity_poly.type
_entity_poly.pdbx_seq_one_letter_code
_entity_poly.pdbx_strand_id
1 'polypeptide(L)'
;MAFSLFGKRDKTGQDPDQPTSLEPAEQKRGFFDRMKQAVTRTRESFTESISSVIALTREVDESTFTSLEPVLLAADLGAPTTAIVLENMRQRALRTGIQGGDELKQLLKAELKQILDGVQKPINHPATPPEVIMMVGVNGTGKTTTTGKLAAFFTAQGRSVLLCAADTFRAAAIEQLEVWAQRSNVPIIKTRQGGDPSAALYDACAAAKGRGTQVLIVDTAGRLHTKTDLMKELDKMRRTA
;
A
#
# COMPACT_ATOMS: atom_id res chain seq x y z
N MET A 1 59.78 -11.32 -50.01
CA MET A 1 60.29 -11.85 -48.73
C MET A 1 59.08 -12.09 -47.87
N ALA A 2 58.49 -13.19 -47.86
CA ALA A 2 58.69 -14.35 -46.98
C ALA A 2 58.68 -13.95 -45.48
N PHE A 3 57.64 -14.32 -44.76
CA PHE A 3 57.70 -15.34 -43.74
C PHE A 3 56.31 -15.68 -43.21
N SER A 4 55.94 -16.91 -43.43
CA SER A 4 54.90 -17.69 -42.78
C SER A 4 55.30 -18.01 -41.32
N LEU A 5 54.32 -18.15 -40.43
CA LEU A 5 54.40 -19.15 -39.36
C LEU A 5 53.01 -19.47 -38.76
N PHE A 6 52.56 -20.60 -39.08
CA PHE A 6 51.83 -21.64 -38.36
C PHE A 6 51.53 -21.41 -36.86
N GLY A 7 50.30 -21.67 -36.50
CA GLY A 7 49.90 -21.87 -35.09
C GLY A 7 48.48 -22.40 -34.96
N LYS A 8 48.31 -23.71 -34.99
CA LYS A 8 47.31 -24.60 -34.40
C LYS A 8 45.83 -24.18 -34.24
N ARG A 9 45.01 -24.93 -34.92
CA ARG A 9 43.62 -25.21 -34.65
C ARG A 9 43.53 -25.96 -33.28
N ASP A 10 42.72 -25.46 -32.37
CA ASP A 10 42.00 -26.28 -31.41
C ASP A 10 40.51 -26.10 -31.59
N LYS A 11 39.89 -27.24 -31.83
CA LYS A 11 38.45 -27.43 -31.96
C LYS A 11 37.86 -27.49 -30.58
N THR A 12 37.01 -26.55 -30.22
CA THR A 12 35.89 -26.82 -29.34
C THR A 12 34.72 -25.94 -29.82
N GLY A 13 33.76 -26.62 -30.40
CA GLY A 13 32.51 -26.01 -30.83
C GLY A 13 31.72 -25.58 -29.62
N GLN A 14 31.37 -24.30 -29.58
CA GLN A 14 30.26 -23.80 -28.82
C GLN A 14 29.39 -22.99 -29.78
N ASP A 15 28.19 -23.48 -29.94
CA ASP A 15 27.10 -22.92 -30.69
C ASP A 15 26.63 -21.60 -30.03
N PRO A 16 26.55 -20.44 -30.73
CA PRO A 16 26.19 -19.17 -30.08
C PRO A 16 24.70 -18.89 -29.96
N ASP A 17 23.82 -19.91 -30.07
CA ASP A 17 22.37 -19.73 -30.03
C ASP A 17 21.71 -20.65 -28.98
N GLN A 18 22.06 -20.45 -27.70
CA GLN A 18 21.16 -20.83 -26.63
C GLN A 18 20.80 -19.57 -25.82
N PRO A 19 19.52 -19.19 -25.72
CA PRO A 19 19.11 -18.13 -24.84
C PRO A 19 19.34 -18.58 -23.39
N THR A 20 20.32 -17.98 -22.75
CA THR A 20 20.55 -18.11 -21.31
C THR A 20 19.25 -17.78 -20.58
N SER A 21 18.58 -18.79 -20.08
CA SER A 21 17.43 -18.66 -19.20
C SER A 21 17.87 -17.92 -17.94
N LEU A 22 17.69 -16.61 -17.94
CA LEU A 22 17.83 -15.77 -16.76
C LEU A 22 16.78 -16.22 -15.75
N GLU A 23 17.24 -16.75 -14.65
CA GLU A 23 16.43 -17.13 -13.49
C GLU A 23 15.74 -15.92 -12.84
N PRO A 24 14.43 -15.69 -13.05
CA PRO A 24 13.73 -14.62 -12.34
C PRO A 24 13.27 -15.02 -10.93
N ALA A 25 13.44 -16.29 -10.54
CA ALA A 25 12.87 -16.84 -9.32
C ALA A 25 13.71 -16.57 -8.05
N GLU A 26 15.04 -16.55 -8.16
CA GLU A 26 15.90 -16.33 -6.99
C GLU A 26 15.93 -14.87 -6.51
N GLN A 27 15.92 -13.89 -7.40
CA GLN A 27 15.85 -12.49 -7.01
C GLN A 27 14.51 -12.12 -6.35
N LYS A 28 13.41 -12.77 -6.75
CA LYS A 28 12.08 -12.54 -6.12
C LYS A 28 11.99 -13.13 -4.72
N ARG A 29 12.57 -14.30 -4.49
CA ARG A 29 12.62 -14.93 -3.15
C ARG A 29 13.41 -14.05 -2.16
N GLY A 30 14.58 -13.57 -2.52
CA GLY A 30 15.40 -12.72 -1.65
C GLY A 30 14.73 -11.37 -1.27
N PHE A 31 13.90 -10.78 -2.13
CA PHE A 31 13.16 -9.56 -1.81
C PHE A 31 12.03 -9.82 -0.81
N PHE A 32 11.22 -10.86 -1.03
CA PHE A 32 10.16 -11.24 -0.11
C PHE A 32 10.70 -11.71 1.25
N ASP A 33 11.82 -12.40 1.27
CA ASP A 33 12.47 -12.83 2.51
C ASP A 33 13.01 -11.62 3.30
N ARG A 34 13.62 -10.65 2.64
CA ARG A 34 14.05 -9.39 3.27
C ARG A 34 12.88 -8.57 3.82
N MET A 35 11.79 -8.48 3.08
CA MET A 35 10.58 -7.79 3.52
C MET A 35 9.94 -8.51 4.71
N LYS A 36 9.87 -9.85 4.67
CA LYS A 36 9.39 -10.67 5.78
C LYS A 36 10.27 -10.51 7.02
N GLN A 37 11.59 -10.50 6.87
CA GLN A 37 12.53 -10.25 7.96
C GLN A 37 12.37 -8.85 8.56
N ALA A 38 12.17 -7.80 7.74
CA ALA A 38 11.96 -6.45 8.24
C ALA A 38 10.69 -6.34 9.07
N VAL A 39 9.58 -6.92 8.59
CA VAL A 39 8.31 -6.97 9.35
C VAL A 39 8.45 -7.81 10.63
N THR A 40 9.18 -8.93 10.57
CA THR A 40 9.43 -9.79 11.73
C THR A 40 10.20 -9.05 12.81
N ARG A 41 11.28 -8.33 12.46
CA ARG A 41 12.07 -7.54 13.43
C ARG A 41 11.22 -6.47 14.14
N THR A 42 10.41 -5.71 13.40
CA THR A 42 9.52 -4.69 14.00
C THR A 42 8.51 -5.33 14.93
N ARG A 43 7.95 -6.47 14.54
CA ARG A 43 7.01 -7.23 15.36
C ARG A 43 7.67 -7.80 16.62
N GLU A 44 8.86 -8.36 16.49
CA GLU A 44 9.64 -8.90 17.61
C GLU A 44 10.00 -7.81 18.58
N SER A 45 10.55 -6.68 18.13
CA SER A 45 10.91 -5.55 18.99
C SER A 45 9.70 -5.00 19.77
N PHE A 46 8.55 -4.84 19.12
CA PHE A 46 7.32 -4.41 19.78
C PHE A 46 6.83 -5.45 20.81
N THR A 47 6.84 -6.72 20.43
CA THR A 47 6.42 -7.82 21.30
C THR A 47 7.34 -7.96 22.51
N GLU A 48 8.65 -7.84 22.32
CA GLU A 48 9.64 -7.87 23.39
C GLU A 48 9.47 -6.70 24.36
N SER A 49 9.26 -5.48 23.85
CA SER A 49 9.04 -4.29 24.66
C SER A 49 7.78 -4.43 25.54
N ILE A 50 6.67 -4.92 24.97
CA ILE A 50 5.46 -5.21 25.74
C ILE A 50 5.72 -6.34 26.75
N SER A 51 6.39 -7.42 26.31
CA SER A 51 6.65 -8.58 27.18
C SER A 51 7.57 -8.24 28.33
N SER A 52 8.50 -7.29 28.19
CA SER A 52 9.36 -6.83 29.29
C SER A 52 8.58 -6.08 30.36
N VAL A 53 7.64 -5.21 29.97
CA VAL A 53 6.75 -4.53 30.93
C VAL A 53 5.87 -5.57 31.65
N ILE A 54 5.28 -6.48 30.90
CA ILE A 54 4.40 -7.54 31.43
C ILE A 54 5.13 -8.48 32.38
N ALA A 55 6.37 -8.89 32.06
CA ALA A 55 7.16 -9.78 32.92
C ALA A 55 7.51 -9.16 34.28
N LEU A 56 7.61 -7.85 34.35
CA LEU A 56 7.85 -7.10 35.60
C LEU A 56 6.56 -6.85 36.38
N THR A 57 5.39 -7.04 35.76
CA THR A 57 4.09 -6.77 36.38
C THR A 57 3.65 -7.98 37.23
N ARG A 58 3.73 -7.85 38.56
CA ARG A 58 3.17 -8.83 39.51
C ARG A 58 1.71 -8.54 39.83
N GLU A 59 1.38 -7.27 39.94
CA GLU A 59 0.04 -6.74 40.14
C GLU A 59 -0.18 -5.61 39.14
N VAL A 60 -1.38 -5.52 38.55
CA VAL A 60 -1.72 -4.48 37.61
C VAL A 60 -2.12 -3.22 38.34
N ASP A 61 -1.20 -2.29 38.43
CA ASP A 61 -1.37 -1.00 39.13
C ASP A 61 -1.12 0.18 38.14
N GLU A 62 -1.20 1.41 38.66
CA GLU A 62 -0.98 2.62 37.85
C GLU A 62 0.44 2.71 37.30
N SER A 63 1.43 2.15 37.98
CA SER A 63 2.82 2.11 37.52
C SER A 63 2.96 1.25 36.24
N THR A 64 2.14 0.21 36.13
CA THR A 64 2.07 -0.67 34.96
C THR A 64 1.58 0.11 33.73
N PHE A 65 0.52 0.90 33.85
CA PHE A 65 0.02 1.73 32.74
C PHE A 65 0.99 2.83 32.34
N THR A 66 1.64 3.46 33.31
CA THR A 66 2.72 4.45 33.07
C THR A 66 3.89 3.84 32.30
N SER A 67 4.22 2.58 32.60
CA SER A 67 5.30 1.85 31.89
C SER A 67 4.91 1.41 30.47
N LEU A 68 3.62 1.20 30.19
CA LEU A 68 3.11 0.86 28.86
C LEU A 68 3.05 2.07 27.93
N GLU A 69 2.85 3.28 28.45
CA GLU A 69 2.70 4.49 27.64
C GLU A 69 3.86 4.73 26.68
N PRO A 70 5.14 4.76 27.12
CA PRO A 70 6.26 4.97 26.20
C PRO A 70 6.39 3.86 25.17
N VAL A 71 6.01 2.61 25.49
CA VAL A 71 6.06 1.49 24.55
C VAL A 71 5.02 1.66 23.44
N LEU A 72 3.80 2.11 23.76
CA LEU A 72 2.75 2.37 22.80
C LEU A 72 3.05 3.59 21.93
N LEU A 73 3.65 4.64 22.51
CA LEU A 73 4.11 5.81 21.76
C LEU A 73 5.26 5.45 20.77
N ALA A 74 6.21 4.63 21.23
CA ALA A 74 7.30 4.14 20.37
C ALA A 74 6.80 3.24 19.23
N ALA A 75 5.63 2.64 19.36
CA ALA A 75 4.96 1.86 18.32
C ALA A 75 4.14 2.72 17.34
N ASP A 76 4.32 4.02 17.34
CA ASP A 76 3.66 4.97 16.42
C ASP A 76 2.12 5.03 16.54
N LEU A 77 1.54 4.63 17.68
CA LEU A 77 0.10 4.75 17.92
C LEU A 77 -0.37 6.21 17.98
N GLY A 78 0.53 7.11 18.33
CA GLY A 78 0.25 8.53 18.59
C GLY A 78 -0.40 8.77 19.95
N ALA A 79 -0.16 9.95 20.52
CA ALA A 79 -0.58 10.30 21.88
C ALA A 79 -2.10 10.17 22.13
N PRO A 80 -2.99 10.62 21.21
CA PRO A 80 -4.44 10.50 21.45
C PRO A 80 -4.90 9.04 21.54
N THR A 81 -4.42 8.17 20.65
CA THR A 81 -4.80 6.74 20.65
C THR A 81 -4.24 6.04 21.88
N THR A 82 -2.98 6.32 22.25
CA THR A 82 -2.34 5.77 23.44
C THR A 82 -3.14 6.11 24.71
N ALA A 83 -3.53 7.38 24.86
CA ALA A 83 -4.33 7.81 25.99
C ALA A 83 -5.67 7.07 26.08
N ILE A 84 -6.38 6.93 24.96
CA ILE A 84 -7.66 6.20 24.91
C ILE A 84 -7.47 4.72 25.28
N VAL A 85 -6.46 4.06 24.71
CA VAL A 85 -6.16 2.65 25.01
C VAL A 85 -5.87 2.45 26.47
N LEU A 86 -4.97 3.26 27.05
CA LEU A 86 -4.60 3.13 28.46
C LEU A 86 -5.78 3.42 29.40
N GLU A 87 -6.61 4.42 29.12
CA GLU A 87 -7.78 4.72 29.92
C GLU A 87 -8.80 3.58 29.89
N ASN A 88 -9.10 3.04 28.72
CA ASN A 88 -9.99 1.89 28.57
C ASN A 88 -9.44 0.66 29.31
N MET A 89 -8.13 0.43 29.22
CA MET A 89 -7.48 -0.67 29.95
C MET A 89 -7.58 -0.50 31.46
N ARG A 90 -7.36 0.72 31.99
CA ARG A 90 -7.52 1.03 33.44
C ARG A 90 -8.93 0.70 33.92
N GLN A 91 -9.93 1.22 33.20
CA GLN A 91 -11.33 0.99 33.55
C GLN A 91 -11.72 -0.48 33.53
N ARG A 92 -11.23 -1.23 32.53
CA ARG A 92 -11.50 -2.67 32.45
C ARG A 92 -10.76 -3.45 33.52
N ALA A 93 -9.48 -3.15 33.77
CA ALA A 93 -8.70 -3.80 34.83
C ALA A 93 -9.37 -3.65 36.21
N LEU A 94 -9.88 -2.45 36.53
CA LEU A 94 -10.61 -2.19 37.74
C LEU A 94 -11.92 -3.00 37.86
N ARG A 95 -12.63 -3.19 36.73
CA ARG A 95 -13.92 -3.93 36.72
C ARG A 95 -13.74 -5.43 36.79
N THR A 96 -12.69 -5.96 36.15
CA THR A 96 -12.50 -7.41 36.00
C THR A 96 -11.53 -7.99 37.02
N GLY A 97 -10.85 -7.15 37.79
CA GLY A 97 -9.87 -7.58 38.80
C GLY A 97 -8.68 -8.31 38.18
N ILE A 98 -8.17 -7.82 37.02
CA ILE A 98 -7.05 -8.45 36.30
C ILE A 98 -5.84 -8.57 37.24
N GLN A 99 -5.32 -9.78 37.36
CA GLN A 99 -4.15 -10.12 38.15
C GLN A 99 -3.09 -10.76 37.23
N GLY A 100 -2.10 -9.97 36.83
CA GLY A 100 -0.94 -10.49 36.15
C GLY A 100 -0.79 -10.08 34.67
N GLY A 101 0.42 -10.27 34.20
CA GLY A 101 0.85 -9.74 32.90
C GLY A 101 0.18 -10.37 31.70
N ASP A 102 -0.15 -11.65 31.74
CA ASP A 102 -0.78 -12.33 30.60
C ASP A 102 -2.21 -11.82 30.35
N GLU A 103 -2.98 -11.58 31.41
CA GLU A 103 -4.31 -10.99 31.31
C GLU A 103 -4.24 -9.55 30.80
N LEU A 104 -3.25 -8.78 31.27
CA LEU A 104 -2.98 -7.43 30.78
C LEU A 104 -2.66 -7.41 29.27
N LYS A 105 -1.88 -8.39 28.79
CA LYS A 105 -1.56 -8.56 27.37
C LYS A 105 -2.81 -8.87 26.54
N GLN A 106 -3.68 -9.74 27.03
CA GLN A 106 -4.93 -10.05 26.35
C GLN A 106 -5.86 -8.82 26.32
N LEU A 107 -5.88 -8.05 27.41
CA LEU A 107 -6.65 -6.81 27.49
C LEU A 107 -6.14 -5.80 26.46
N LEU A 108 -4.84 -5.53 26.39
CA LEU A 108 -4.24 -4.63 25.40
C LEU A 108 -4.59 -5.08 23.98
N LYS A 109 -4.45 -6.38 23.69
CA LYS A 109 -4.81 -6.93 22.37
C LYS A 109 -6.29 -6.73 22.05
N ALA A 110 -7.17 -6.89 23.02
CA ALA A 110 -8.60 -6.69 22.83
C ALA A 110 -8.95 -5.22 22.55
N GLU A 111 -8.34 -4.26 23.28
CA GLU A 111 -8.53 -2.84 23.04
C GLU A 111 -8.06 -2.40 21.66
N LEU A 112 -6.84 -2.79 21.26
CA LEU A 112 -6.32 -2.48 19.93
C LEU A 112 -7.18 -3.10 18.83
N LYS A 113 -7.63 -4.34 19.02
CA LYS A 113 -8.53 -5.00 18.07
C LYS A 113 -9.86 -4.27 17.95
N GLN A 114 -10.44 -3.85 19.07
CA GLN A 114 -11.72 -3.12 19.07
C GLN A 114 -11.63 -1.80 18.28
N ILE A 115 -10.51 -1.07 18.39
CA ILE A 115 -10.27 0.14 17.59
C ILE A 115 -10.24 -0.19 16.10
N LEU A 116 -9.52 -1.25 15.70
CA LEU A 116 -9.41 -1.66 14.31
C LEU A 116 -10.74 -2.18 13.75
N ASP A 117 -11.48 -2.98 14.51
CA ASP A 117 -12.79 -3.50 14.11
C ASP A 117 -13.81 -2.35 13.94
N GLY A 118 -13.71 -1.30 14.76
CA GLY A 118 -14.58 -0.13 14.68
C GLY A 118 -14.40 0.73 13.41
N VAL A 119 -13.22 0.66 12.76
CA VAL A 119 -12.93 1.39 11.52
C VAL A 119 -13.07 0.51 10.27
N GLN A 120 -13.17 -0.79 10.44
CA GLN A 120 -13.38 -1.71 9.32
C GLN A 120 -14.82 -1.57 8.81
N LYS A 121 -14.97 -0.91 7.67
CA LYS A 121 -16.24 -0.79 6.97
C LYS A 121 -16.17 -1.57 5.67
N PRO A 122 -17.25 -2.23 5.25
CA PRO A 122 -17.33 -2.81 3.92
C PRO A 122 -17.20 -1.69 2.87
N ILE A 123 -16.59 -2.03 1.73
CA ILE A 123 -16.58 -1.10 0.59
C ILE A 123 -18.03 -0.87 0.18
N ASN A 124 -18.43 0.39 0.21
CA ASN A 124 -19.77 0.78 -0.17
C ASN A 124 -19.82 0.89 -1.70
N HIS A 125 -20.48 -0.06 -2.35
CA HIS A 125 -20.70 -0.02 -3.79
C HIS A 125 -21.88 0.91 -4.08
N PRO A 126 -21.72 1.92 -4.96
CA PRO A 126 -22.82 2.81 -5.30
C PRO A 126 -23.95 2.05 -6.01
N ALA A 127 -25.19 2.45 -5.74
CA ALA A 127 -26.36 1.87 -6.38
C ALA A 127 -26.37 2.12 -7.91
N THR A 128 -25.75 3.21 -8.34
CA THR A 128 -25.64 3.59 -9.76
C THR A 128 -24.18 3.71 -10.17
N PRO A 129 -23.77 3.07 -11.29
CA PRO A 129 -22.41 3.22 -11.82
C PRO A 129 -22.13 4.64 -12.36
N PRO A 130 -20.86 5.05 -12.40
CA PRO A 130 -19.67 4.27 -12.07
C PRO A 130 -19.35 4.27 -10.58
N GLU A 131 -18.76 3.17 -10.07
CA GLU A 131 -17.99 3.16 -8.84
C GLU A 131 -16.65 3.86 -9.09
N VAL A 132 -16.36 4.96 -8.39
CA VAL A 132 -15.12 5.73 -8.57
C VAL A 132 -14.11 5.35 -7.48
N ILE A 133 -12.96 4.81 -7.90
CA ILE A 133 -11.86 4.41 -7.01
C ILE A 133 -10.68 5.35 -7.23
N MET A 134 -10.39 6.21 -6.27
CA MET A 134 -9.24 7.11 -6.30
C MET A 134 -8.03 6.46 -5.61
N MET A 135 -6.93 6.29 -6.36
CA MET A 135 -5.67 5.78 -5.81
C MET A 135 -4.86 6.91 -5.21
N VAL A 136 -4.71 6.91 -3.90
CA VAL A 136 -4.00 7.96 -3.15
C VAL A 136 -2.77 7.42 -2.43
N GLY A 137 -1.75 8.25 -2.25
CA GLY A 137 -0.50 7.88 -1.56
C GLY A 137 0.69 8.67 -2.09
N VAL A 138 1.83 8.59 -1.39
CA VAL A 138 3.07 9.27 -1.78
C VAL A 138 3.74 8.61 -3.00
N ASN A 139 4.74 9.28 -3.58
CA ASN A 139 5.49 8.71 -4.71
C ASN A 139 6.19 7.40 -4.30
N GLY A 140 6.23 6.43 -5.21
CA GLY A 140 6.89 5.14 -4.99
C GLY A 140 6.07 4.10 -4.21
N THR A 141 4.88 4.41 -3.69
CA THR A 141 4.03 3.46 -2.96
C THR A 141 3.29 2.45 -3.85
N GLY A 142 3.45 2.56 -5.16
CA GLY A 142 2.86 1.61 -6.11
C GLY A 142 1.44 1.94 -6.57
N LYS A 143 0.98 3.20 -6.50
CA LYS A 143 -0.35 3.63 -6.96
C LYS A 143 -0.65 3.16 -8.39
N THR A 144 0.15 3.60 -9.36
CA THR A 144 -0.01 3.25 -10.79
C THR A 144 0.01 1.74 -11.03
N THR A 145 0.91 1.01 -10.33
CA THR A 145 0.98 -0.45 -10.42
C THR A 145 -0.29 -1.11 -9.85
N THR A 146 -0.81 -0.59 -8.74
CA THR A 146 -2.03 -1.11 -8.12
C THR A 146 -3.25 -0.77 -8.97
N THR A 147 -3.30 0.44 -9.57
CA THR A 147 -4.32 0.82 -10.55
C THR A 147 -4.40 -0.20 -11.68
N GLY A 148 -3.25 -0.55 -12.28
CA GLY A 148 -3.21 -1.56 -13.35
C GLY A 148 -3.67 -2.96 -12.90
N LYS A 149 -3.27 -3.38 -11.69
CA LYS A 149 -3.70 -4.67 -11.12
C LYS A 149 -5.20 -4.70 -10.82
N LEU A 150 -5.77 -3.62 -10.30
CA LEU A 150 -7.20 -3.50 -10.05
C LEU A 150 -7.99 -3.50 -11.36
N ALA A 151 -7.49 -2.82 -12.40
CA ALA A 151 -8.11 -2.86 -13.72
C ALA A 151 -8.21 -4.29 -14.25
N ALA A 152 -7.11 -5.05 -14.21
CA ALA A 152 -7.11 -6.46 -14.61
C ALA A 152 -8.04 -7.32 -13.73
N PHE A 153 -8.06 -7.08 -12.42
CA PHE A 153 -8.90 -7.81 -11.48
C PHE A 153 -10.40 -7.62 -11.77
N PHE A 154 -10.86 -6.38 -11.93
CA PHE A 154 -12.26 -6.11 -12.22
C PHE A 154 -12.66 -6.58 -13.62
N THR A 155 -11.78 -6.44 -14.62
CA THR A 155 -12.02 -6.96 -15.97
C THR A 155 -12.17 -8.49 -15.97
N ALA A 156 -11.34 -9.20 -15.18
CA ALA A 156 -11.46 -10.65 -15.02
C ALA A 156 -12.78 -11.08 -14.36
N GLN A 157 -13.42 -10.19 -13.59
CA GLN A 157 -14.77 -10.40 -13.03
C GLN A 157 -15.90 -10.03 -14.00
N GLY A 158 -15.58 -9.66 -15.24
CA GLY A 158 -16.56 -9.25 -16.25
C GLY A 158 -17.11 -7.83 -16.04
N ARG A 159 -16.52 -7.02 -15.15
CA ARG A 159 -16.91 -5.62 -14.95
C ARG A 159 -16.27 -4.73 -16.01
N SER A 160 -17.04 -3.79 -16.54
CA SER A 160 -16.50 -2.75 -17.42
C SER A 160 -15.69 -1.74 -16.61
N VAL A 161 -14.45 -1.46 -17.06
CA VAL A 161 -13.49 -0.59 -16.36
C VAL A 161 -13.05 0.55 -17.28
N LEU A 162 -12.86 1.74 -16.68
CA LEU A 162 -12.24 2.90 -17.31
C LEU A 162 -11.11 3.40 -16.41
N LEU A 163 -9.96 3.73 -16.97
CA LEU A 163 -8.84 4.34 -16.25
C LEU A 163 -8.82 5.86 -16.49
N CYS A 164 -8.42 6.61 -15.45
CA CYS A 164 -8.15 8.04 -15.53
C CYS A 164 -6.72 8.32 -15.08
N ALA A 165 -5.91 8.90 -15.96
CA ALA A 165 -4.54 9.35 -15.67
C ALA A 165 -4.58 10.76 -15.09
N ALA A 166 -4.69 10.87 -13.76
CA ALA A 166 -4.70 12.13 -13.04
C ALA A 166 -3.36 12.49 -12.35
N ASP A 167 -2.29 11.68 -12.51
CA ASP A 167 -0.90 12.11 -12.23
C ASP A 167 -0.36 12.92 -13.43
N THR A 168 -0.89 14.13 -13.62
CA THR A 168 -0.58 14.96 -14.78
C THR A 168 0.81 15.59 -14.73
N PHE A 169 1.48 15.55 -13.58
CA PHE A 169 2.80 16.15 -13.40
C PHE A 169 3.94 15.31 -13.96
N ARG A 170 3.73 14.02 -14.08
CA ARG A 170 4.75 13.05 -14.50
C ARG A 170 4.36 12.42 -15.83
N ALA A 171 5.04 12.84 -16.91
CA ALA A 171 4.82 12.23 -18.23
C ALA A 171 4.95 10.70 -18.19
N ALA A 172 6.01 10.20 -17.54
CA ALA A 172 6.25 8.77 -17.40
C ALA A 172 5.16 8.03 -16.60
N ALA A 173 4.40 8.70 -15.72
CA ALA A 173 3.28 8.08 -15.00
C ALA A 173 2.09 7.85 -15.95
N ILE A 174 1.80 8.81 -16.81
CA ILE A 174 0.75 8.70 -17.83
C ILE A 174 1.10 7.54 -18.80
N GLU A 175 2.32 7.52 -19.34
CA GLU A 175 2.80 6.45 -20.24
C GLU A 175 2.77 5.07 -19.55
N GLN A 176 3.18 4.99 -18.28
CA GLN A 176 3.12 3.76 -17.50
C GLN A 176 1.70 3.25 -17.34
N LEU A 177 0.75 4.15 -17.07
CA LEU A 177 -0.67 3.77 -16.95
C LEU A 177 -1.25 3.34 -18.30
N GLU A 178 -0.82 3.93 -19.40
CA GLU A 178 -1.21 3.49 -20.76
C GLU A 178 -0.78 2.05 -21.05
N VAL A 179 0.44 1.68 -20.67
CA VAL A 179 0.91 0.29 -20.78
C VAL A 179 0.03 -0.66 -19.99
N TRP A 180 -0.40 -0.28 -18.77
CA TRP A 180 -1.34 -1.07 -17.99
C TRP A 180 -2.73 -1.15 -18.64
N ALA A 181 -3.24 -0.04 -19.16
CA ALA A 181 -4.51 0.01 -19.88
C ALA A 181 -4.52 -0.96 -21.08
N GLN A 182 -3.46 -0.94 -21.89
CA GLN A 182 -3.28 -1.85 -23.04
C GLN A 182 -3.22 -3.31 -22.59
N ARG A 183 -2.42 -3.63 -21.54
CA ARG A 183 -2.29 -5.01 -21.03
C ARG A 183 -3.60 -5.58 -20.48
N SER A 184 -4.43 -4.74 -19.90
CA SER A 184 -5.72 -5.13 -19.33
C SER A 184 -6.88 -4.97 -20.31
N ASN A 185 -6.59 -4.49 -21.55
CA ASN A 185 -7.57 -4.17 -22.58
C ASN A 185 -8.71 -3.26 -22.05
N VAL A 186 -8.36 -2.21 -21.32
CA VAL A 186 -9.30 -1.24 -20.77
C VAL A 186 -9.05 0.15 -21.36
N PRO A 187 -10.08 0.96 -21.62
CA PRO A 187 -9.93 2.32 -22.09
C PRO A 187 -9.34 3.22 -21.00
N ILE A 188 -8.66 4.30 -21.43
CA ILE A 188 -8.05 5.29 -20.55
C ILE A 188 -8.44 6.70 -21.00
N ILE A 189 -8.76 7.55 -20.02
CA ILE A 189 -8.87 9.01 -20.17
C ILE A 189 -7.60 9.63 -19.62
N LYS A 190 -6.99 10.49 -20.43
CA LYS A 190 -5.77 11.23 -20.08
C LYS A 190 -5.88 12.66 -20.55
N THR A 191 -5.19 13.56 -19.85
CA THR A 191 -4.98 14.93 -20.32
C THR A 191 -3.51 15.15 -20.65
N ARG A 192 -3.18 16.29 -21.25
CA ARG A 192 -1.78 16.65 -21.51
C ARG A 192 -1.01 16.78 -20.19
N GLN A 193 0.28 16.57 -20.24
CA GLN A 193 1.16 16.83 -19.11
C GLN A 193 0.99 18.25 -18.59
N GLY A 194 0.90 18.42 -17.26
CA GLY A 194 0.64 19.70 -16.60
C GLY A 194 -0.81 20.17 -16.64
N GLY A 195 -1.73 19.36 -17.19
CA GLY A 195 -3.17 19.65 -17.16
C GLY A 195 -3.77 19.56 -15.74
N ASP A 196 -4.97 20.09 -15.57
CA ASP A 196 -5.70 20.01 -14.29
C ASP A 196 -6.19 18.57 -14.03
N PRO A 197 -5.75 17.92 -12.93
CA PRO A 197 -6.21 16.57 -12.57
C PRO A 197 -7.72 16.48 -12.37
N SER A 198 -8.35 17.54 -11.84
CA SER A 198 -9.80 17.58 -11.64
C SER A 198 -10.56 17.64 -12.95
N ALA A 199 -10.02 18.33 -13.98
CA ALA A 199 -10.61 18.34 -15.31
C ALA A 199 -10.55 16.96 -15.96
N ALA A 200 -9.39 16.29 -15.86
CA ALA A 200 -9.24 14.92 -16.35
C ALA A 200 -10.23 13.95 -15.67
N LEU A 201 -10.44 14.11 -14.36
CA LEU A 201 -11.41 13.31 -13.62
C LEU A 201 -12.85 13.63 -14.05
N TYR A 202 -13.19 14.90 -14.24
CA TYR A 202 -14.50 15.29 -14.74
C TYR A 202 -14.83 14.65 -16.08
N ASP A 203 -13.89 14.73 -17.03
CA ASP A 203 -14.02 14.09 -18.35
C ASP A 203 -14.15 12.57 -18.23
N ALA A 204 -13.39 11.96 -17.33
CA ALA A 204 -13.46 10.53 -17.07
C ALA A 204 -14.81 10.10 -16.47
N CYS A 205 -15.37 10.89 -15.53
CA CYS A 205 -16.68 10.64 -14.97
C CYS A 205 -17.80 10.78 -16.02
N ALA A 206 -17.73 11.82 -16.86
CA ALA A 206 -18.67 12.03 -17.96
C ALA A 206 -18.59 10.88 -18.97
N ALA A 207 -17.39 10.47 -19.34
CA ALA A 207 -17.16 9.33 -20.26
C ALA A 207 -17.65 8.01 -19.65
N ALA A 208 -17.40 7.77 -18.35
CA ALA A 208 -17.84 6.57 -17.66
C ALA A 208 -19.37 6.47 -17.62
N LYS A 209 -20.06 7.58 -17.28
CA LYS A 209 -21.53 7.66 -17.28
C LYS A 209 -22.09 7.41 -18.69
N GLY A 210 -21.54 8.09 -19.71
CA GLY A 210 -22.00 7.97 -21.08
C GLY A 210 -21.81 6.58 -21.70
N ARG A 211 -20.83 5.82 -21.22
CA ARG A 211 -20.50 4.44 -21.68
C ARG A 211 -21.16 3.36 -20.82
N GLY A 212 -21.82 3.70 -19.73
CA GLY A 212 -22.32 2.72 -18.76
C GLY A 212 -21.20 1.93 -18.07
N THR A 213 -20.01 2.54 -17.90
CA THR A 213 -18.85 1.91 -17.25
C THR A 213 -19.14 1.67 -15.78
N GLN A 214 -18.86 0.44 -15.28
CA GLN A 214 -19.15 0.06 -13.90
C GLN A 214 -18.09 0.56 -12.91
N VAL A 215 -16.82 0.60 -13.30
CA VAL A 215 -15.71 1.00 -12.43
C VAL A 215 -14.82 2.03 -13.11
N LEU A 216 -14.62 3.17 -12.48
CA LEU A 216 -13.65 4.19 -12.86
C LEU A 216 -12.51 4.19 -11.85
N ILE A 217 -11.29 3.89 -12.29
CA ILE A 217 -10.09 3.90 -11.42
C ILE A 217 -9.23 5.10 -11.80
N VAL A 218 -8.92 5.94 -10.81
CA VAL A 218 -8.21 7.21 -10.96
C VAL A 218 -6.83 7.11 -10.34
N ASP A 219 -5.78 7.20 -11.15
CA ASP A 219 -4.39 7.24 -10.68
C ASP A 219 -3.98 8.70 -10.42
N THR A 220 -3.75 9.05 -9.15
CA THR A 220 -3.47 10.43 -8.74
C THR A 220 -1.99 10.68 -8.48
N ALA A 221 -1.56 11.94 -8.49
CA ALA A 221 -0.23 12.36 -8.07
C ALA A 221 0.09 11.98 -6.61
N GLY A 222 1.37 11.84 -6.27
CA GLY A 222 1.83 11.43 -4.94
C GLY A 222 2.97 12.29 -4.39
N ARG A 223 2.79 13.60 -4.29
CA ARG A 223 3.86 14.52 -3.86
C ARG A 223 3.99 14.56 -2.34
N LEU A 224 5.19 14.26 -1.81
CA LEU A 224 5.44 14.30 -0.37
C LEU A 224 5.79 15.73 0.12
N HIS A 225 6.48 16.51 -0.69
CA HIS A 225 7.05 17.81 -0.30
C HIS A 225 6.04 18.97 -0.30
N THR A 226 4.84 18.77 -0.82
CA THR A 226 3.75 19.75 -0.85
C THR A 226 2.46 19.15 -0.28
N LYS A 227 2.52 18.64 0.96
CA LYS A 227 1.37 17.93 1.58
C LYS A 227 0.07 18.73 1.54
N THR A 228 0.13 20.03 1.86
CA THR A 228 -1.05 20.90 1.93
C THR A 228 -1.70 21.06 0.56
N ASP A 229 -0.90 21.27 -0.48
CA ASP A 229 -1.43 21.49 -1.84
C ASP A 229 -1.95 20.18 -2.44
N LEU A 230 -1.28 19.06 -2.18
CA LEU A 230 -1.76 17.74 -2.57
C LEU A 230 -3.11 17.42 -1.92
N MET A 231 -3.26 17.68 -0.64
CA MET A 231 -4.54 17.44 0.06
C MET A 231 -5.67 18.32 -0.47
N LYS A 232 -5.39 19.58 -0.80
CA LYS A 232 -6.36 20.47 -1.46
C LYS A 232 -6.75 19.96 -2.85
N GLU A 233 -5.78 19.48 -3.62
CA GLU A 233 -6.02 18.90 -4.94
C GLU A 233 -6.89 17.63 -4.84
N LEU A 234 -6.56 16.72 -3.93
CA LEU A 234 -7.35 15.51 -3.69
C LEU A 234 -8.78 15.83 -3.21
N ASP A 235 -8.95 16.86 -2.35
CA ASP A 235 -10.27 17.28 -1.91
C ASP A 235 -11.08 17.93 -3.05
N LYS A 236 -10.42 18.69 -3.94
CA LYS A 236 -11.04 19.20 -5.17
C LYS A 236 -11.49 18.04 -6.07
N MET A 237 -10.63 17.06 -6.29
CA MET A 237 -10.95 15.86 -7.07
C MET A 237 -12.11 15.09 -6.46
N ARG A 238 -12.10 14.86 -5.14
CA ARG A 238 -13.20 14.19 -4.42
C ARG A 238 -14.56 14.88 -4.62
N ARG A 239 -14.58 16.20 -4.69
CA ARG A 239 -15.81 16.96 -4.96
C ARG A 239 -16.22 16.93 -6.43
N THR A 240 -15.31 16.60 -7.34
CA THR A 240 -15.57 16.48 -8.78
C THR A 240 -16.15 15.10 -9.13
N ALA A 241 -15.74 14.03 -8.39
CA ALA A 241 -16.23 12.68 -8.56
C ALA A 241 -17.66 12.51 -8.04
#